data_c69f43dfda41a79eed6f27f9a891e146
#
_entry.id   c69f43dfda41a79eed6f27f9a891e146
#
_cell.length_a   1.000
_cell.length_b   1.000
_cell.length_c   1.000
_cell.angle_alpha   90.00
_cell.angle_beta   90.00
_cell.angle_gamma   90.00
#
_symmetry.space_group_name_H-M   'P 1'
#
loop_
_entity.id
_entity.type
_entity.pdbx_description
1 polymer ?
#
loop_
_entity_poly.entity_id
_entity_poly.type
_entity_poly.pdbx_seq_one_letter_code
_entity_poly.pdbx_strand_id
1 'polypeptide(L)'
;MCDRVRLMLGVAVVAAIAISGGRANAEDPNAAPNPYRVVENWAKLPEGRVWGQAIGVDIDRDGTSVWVYDRCGTKTCEGSNIAPIQKFDASGKLVTSFGAGMINWPHGLFADRDGNVWVTDGRGGNGKGHTVIKFSSDGKVLMTLGKPGVAGDGPDTFNVPSDVLVAPNGDTRFPVGREI
;
A
#
# COMPACT_ATOMS: atom_id res chain seq x y z
N MET A 1 13.10 96.98 14.71
CA MET A 1 13.62 95.81 13.98
C MET A 1 13.05 94.60 14.67
N CYS A 2 12.02 94.07 14.08
CA CYS A 2 11.25 92.99 14.70
C CYS A 2 11.10 91.90 13.67
N ASP A 3 11.87 90.82 13.79
CA ASP A 3 11.82 89.63 12.90
C ASP A 3 10.73 88.70 13.36
N ARG A 4 9.78 88.44 12.46
CA ARG A 4 8.71 87.50 12.67
C ARG A 4 9.16 86.08 12.18
N VAL A 5 9.38 85.21 13.11
CA VAL A 5 9.55 83.77 12.83
C VAL A 5 8.20 83.15 12.51
N ARG A 6 8.01 82.66 11.27
CA ARG A 6 6.84 81.91 10.87
C ARG A 6 7.09 80.45 11.17
N LEU A 7 6.32 79.91 12.11
CA LEU A 7 6.28 78.50 12.43
C LEU A 7 5.38 77.78 11.38
N MET A 8 6.01 76.97 10.54
CA MET A 8 5.25 76.06 9.61
C MET A 8 4.88 74.81 10.37
N LEU A 9 3.56 74.63 10.63
CA LEU A 9 3.03 73.33 11.10
C LEU A 9 2.92 72.42 9.93
N GLY A 10 3.79 71.37 9.86
CA GLY A 10 3.64 70.24 8.91
C GLY A 10 2.66 69.28 9.48
N VAL A 11 1.51 69.06 8.78
CA VAL A 11 0.56 68.04 9.07
C VAL A 11 1.05 66.76 8.38
N ALA A 12 1.54 65.79 9.15
CA ALA A 12 1.86 64.46 8.65
C ALA A 12 0.56 63.63 8.57
N VAL A 13 0.10 63.37 7.36
CA VAL A 13 -1.00 62.43 7.10
C VAL A 13 -0.41 61.01 7.12
N VAL A 14 -0.66 60.27 8.19
CA VAL A 14 -0.34 58.83 8.25
C VAL A 14 -1.47 58.08 7.58
N ALA A 15 -1.24 57.63 6.35
CA ALA A 15 -2.15 56.71 5.65
C ALA A 15 -2.02 55.31 6.24
N ALA A 16 -2.97 54.91 7.06
CA ALA A 16 -3.07 53.52 7.53
C ALA A 16 -3.57 52.64 6.38
N ILE A 17 -2.65 51.89 5.77
CA ILE A 17 -2.99 50.83 4.82
C ILE A 17 -3.56 49.66 5.63
N ALA A 18 -4.88 49.49 5.64
CA ALA A 18 -5.53 48.31 6.15
C ALA A 18 -5.25 47.15 5.17
N ILE A 19 -4.28 46.31 5.47
CA ILE A 19 -4.10 45.04 4.78
C ILE A 19 -5.23 44.16 5.26
N SER A 20 -6.34 44.15 4.52
CA SER A 20 -7.36 43.11 4.65
C SER A 20 -6.76 41.79 4.14
N GLY A 21 -6.16 41.04 5.04
CA GLY A 21 -5.74 39.65 4.79
C GLY A 21 -7.00 38.83 4.50
N GLY A 22 -7.37 38.73 3.23
CA GLY A 22 -8.34 37.77 2.79
C GLY A 22 -7.79 36.39 3.16
N ARG A 23 -8.41 35.72 4.15
CA ARG A 23 -8.22 34.29 4.33
C ARG A 23 -8.72 33.66 3.05
N ALA A 24 -7.82 33.15 2.22
CA ALA A 24 -8.20 32.20 1.19
C ALA A 24 -8.83 31.02 1.95
N ASN A 25 -10.14 30.87 1.85
CA ASN A 25 -10.80 29.64 2.26
C ASN A 25 -10.23 28.55 1.35
N ALA A 26 -9.31 27.75 1.86
CA ALA A 26 -8.92 26.53 1.17
C ALA A 26 -10.22 25.72 0.99
N GLU A 27 -10.60 25.45 -0.25
CA GLU A 27 -11.69 24.53 -0.52
C GLU A 27 -11.41 23.23 0.21
N ASP A 28 -12.43 22.71 0.90
CA ASP A 28 -12.33 21.38 1.52
C ASP A 28 -11.96 20.36 0.42
N PRO A 29 -10.80 19.70 0.51
CA PRO A 29 -10.39 18.72 -0.51
C PRO A 29 -11.38 17.56 -0.65
N ASN A 30 -12.25 17.36 0.34
CA ASN A 30 -13.30 16.35 0.33
C ASN A 30 -14.65 16.87 -0.23
N ALA A 31 -14.77 18.17 -0.57
CA ALA A 31 -15.98 18.73 -1.14
C ALA A 31 -16.21 18.32 -2.60
N ALA A 32 -15.19 17.85 -3.31
CA ALA A 32 -15.33 17.36 -4.67
C ALA A 32 -16.22 16.09 -4.70
N PRO A 33 -17.13 15.96 -5.67
CA PRO A 33 -17.92 14.74 -5.83
C PRO A 33 -17.00 13.52 -5.97
N ASN A 34 -17.30 12.44 -5.25
CA ASN A 34 -16.54 11.19 -5.39
C ASN A 34 -16.75 10.62 -6.82
N PRO A 35 -15.70 10.58 -7.67
CA PRO A 35 -15.81 10.05 -9.03
C PRO A 35 -15.90 8.52 -9.09
N TYR A 36 -15.72 7.85 -7.94
CA TYR A 36 -15.70 6.40 -7.87
C TYR A 36 -17.04 5.85 -7.45
N ARG A 37 -17.36 4.66 -7.95
CA ARG A 37 -18.51 3.86 -7.52
C ARG A 37 -18.03 2.51 -7.01
N VAL A 38 -18.70 1.99 -6.00
CA VAL A 38 -18.49 0.62 -5.54
C VAL A 38 -19.11 -0.34 -6.56
N VAL A 39 -18.34 -1.37 -6.95
CA VAL A 39 -18.84 -2.51 -7.73
C VAL A 39 -18.88 -3.70 -6.79
N GLU A 40 -20.07 -3.94 -6.23
CA GLU A 40 -20.25 -5.04 -5.28
C GLU A 40 -20.10 -6.40 -5.98
N ASN A 41 -19.54 -7.34 -5.25
CA ASN A 41 -19.36 -8.73 -5.70
C ASN A 41 -18.66 -8.85 -7.07
N TRP A 42 -17.76 -7.92 -7.40
CA TRP A 42 -17.02 -7.97 -8.66
C TRP A 42 -16.15 -9.24 -8.74
N ALA A 43 -15.28 -9.50 -7.75
CA ALA A 43 -14.42 -10.68 -7.74
C ALA A 43 -15.21 -11.94 -7.37
N LYS A 44 -15.27 -12.92 -8.29
CA LYS A 44 -16.03 -14.16 -8.16
C LYS A 44 -15.14 -15.26 -7.59
N LEU A 45 -15.29 -15.55 -6.31
CA LEU A 45 -14.63 -16.69 -5.67
C LEU A 45 -15.25 -18.00 -6.10
N PRO A 46 -14.48 -19.11 -6.13
CA PRO A 46 -15.02 -20.47 -6.29
C PRO A 46 -16.03 -20.80 -5.20
N GLU A 47 -16.92 -21.76 -5.50
CA GLU A 47 -17.89 -22.25 -4.53
C GLU A 47 -17.19 -22.75 -3.24
N GLY A 48 -17.78 -22.41 -2.10
CA GLY A 48 -17.23 -22.76 -0.78
C GLY A 48 -16.03 -21.92 -0.33
N ARG A 49 -15.46 -21.05 -1.19
CA ARG A 49 -14.39 -20.13 -0.83
C ARG A 49 -14.97 -18.80 -0.33
N VAL A 50 -14.55 -18.37 0.82
CA VAL A 50 -14.90 -17.05 1.38
C VAL A 50 -13.69 -16.15 1.47
N TRP A 51 -13.89 -14.84 1.42
CA TRP A 51 -12.85 -13.87 1.67
C TRP A 51 -12.39 -13.91 3.13
N GLY A 52 -11.08 -13.90 3.33
CA GLY A 52 -10.47 -13.46 4.58
C GLY A 52 -10.26 -11.95 4.57
N GLN A 53 -9.30 -11.50 5.37
CA GLN A 53 -8.84 -10.12 5.23
C GLN A 53 -8.02 -10.00 3.94
N ALA A 54 -8.54 -9.33 2.93
CA ALA A 54 -7.78 -8.92 1.76
C ALA A 54 -6.83 -7.78 2.19
N ILE A 55 -5.52 -8.03 2.10
CA ILE A 55 -4.48 -7.15 2.65
C ILE A 55 -3.54 -6.59 1.58
N GLY A 56 -3.57 -7.12 0.38
CA GLY A 56 -2.79 -6.66 -0.76
C GLY A 56 -3.63 -6.73 -2.03
N VAL A 57 -3.58 -5.68 -2.82
CA VAL A 57 -4.21 -5.59 -4.15
C VAL A 57 -3.25 -4.85 -5.07
N ASP A 58 -3.02 -5.39 -6.25
CA ASP A 58 -2.22 -4.72 -7.28
C ASP A 58 -2.73 -5.05 -8.68
N ILE A 59 -2.45 -4.17 -9.63
CA ILE A 59 -2.82 -4.35 -11.04
C ILE A 59 -1.73 -5.20 -11.73
N ASP A 60 -2.16 -6.23 -12.44
CA ASP A 60 -1.25 -7.03 -13.26
C ASP A 60 -0.62 -6.16 -14.38
N ARG A 61 0.54 -6.60 -14.90
CA ARG A 61 1.22 -5.92 -16.01
C ARG A 61 0.36 -5.78 -17.28
N ASP A 62 -0.74 -6.53 -17.40
CA ASP A 62 -1.70 -6.40 -18.51
C ASP A 62 -2.59 -5.15 -18.39
N GLY A 63 -2.50 -4.42 -17.27
CA GLY A 63 -3.21 -3.18 -17.00
C GLY A 63 -4.70 -3.35 -16.67
N THR A 64 -5.21 -4.57 -16.59
CA THR A 64 -6.64 -4.85 -16.42
C THR A 64 -6.97 -5.92 -15.38
N SER A 65 -6.14 -6.95 -15.28
CA SER A 65 -6.29 -7.99 -14.27
C SER A 65 -5.81 -7.50 -12.91
N VAL A 66 -6.40 -8.03 -11.86
CA VAL A 66 -6.13 -7.62 -10.47
C VAL A 66 -5.62 -8.81 -9.67
N TRP A 67 -4.48 -8.65 -9.04
CA TRP A 67 -3.97 -9.55 -8.02
C TRP A 67 -4.55 -9.19 -6.67
N VAL A 68 -4.94 -10.20 -5.91
CA VAL A 68 -5.44 -10.05 -4.53
C VAL A 68 -4.71 -11.03 -3.63
N TYR A 69 -4.29 -10.56 -2.46
CA TYR A 69 -3.68 -11.36 -1.43
C TYR A 69 -4.55 -11.33 -0.18
N ASP A 70 -5.06 -12.48 0.23
CA ASP A 70 -5.99 -12.58 1.34
C ASP A 70 -5.53 -13.58 2.41
N ARG A 71 -6.13 -13.49 3.58
CA ARG A 71 -5.81 -14.34 4.72
C ARG A 71 -6.69 -15.58 4.80
N CYS A 72 -6.77 -16.34 3.68
CA CYS A 72 -7.33 -17.70 3.64
C CYS A 72 -8.72 -17.84 4.27
N GLY A 73 -9.63 -16.88 4.03
CA GLY A 73 -10.98 -16.90 4.60
C GLY A 73 -11.08 -16.50 6.06
N THR A 74 -9.98 -16.10 6.71
CA THR A 74 -9.89 -15.75 8.13
C THR A 74 -9.02 -14.50 8.36
N LYS A 75 -8.27 -14.46 9.48
CA LYS A 75 -7.28 -13.42 9.82
C LYS A 75 -5.83 -13.87 9.59
N THR A 76 -5.61 -15.11 9.21
CA THR A 76 -4.30 -15.75 9.00
C THR A 76 -4.44 -16.91 8.04
N CYS A 77 -3.32 -17.37 7.46
CA CYS A 77 -3.27 -18.62 6.69
C CYS A 77 -2.61 -19.76 7.48
N GLU A 78 -2.38 -19.57 8.79
CA GLU A 78 -1.77 -20.59 9.63
C GLU A 78 -2.59 -21.89 9.60
N GLY A 79 -1.92 -23.01 9.26
CA GLY A 79 -2.55 -24.32 9.15
C GLY A 79 -3.51 -24.48 7.96
N SER A 80 -3.67 -23.46 7.10
CA SER A 80 -4.59 -23.49 5.97
C SER A 80 -3.92 -24.00 4.69
N ASN A 81 -4.65 -24.78 3.90
CA ASN A 81 -4.29 -25.18 2.53
C ASN A 81 -5.05 -24.37 1.46
N ILE A 82 -5.67 -23.27 1.84
CA ILE A 82 -6.32 -22.35 0.91
C ILE A 82 -5.26 -21.50 0.22
N ALA A 83 -5.37 -21.30 -1.09
CA ALA A 83 -4.48 -20.44 -1.87
C ALA A 83 -4.76 -18.96 -1.56
N PRO A 84 -3.82 -18.22 -0.96
CA PRO A 84 -4.04 -16.82 -0.57
C PRO A 84 -3.83 -15.81 -1.69
N ILE A 85 -3.08 -16.17 -2.74
CA ILE A 85 -2.78 -15.30 -3.86
C ILE A 85 -3.73 -15.64 -5.00
N GLN A 86 -4.45 -14.66 -5.52
CA GLN A 86 -5.51 -14.85 -6.50
C GLN A 86 -5.39 -13.78 -7.59
N LYS A 87 -5.61 -14.16 -8.85
CA LYS A 87 -5.71 -13.24 -9.98
C LYS A 87 -7.11 -13.27 -10.54
N PHE A 88 -7.70 -12.09 -10.74
CA PHE A 88 -9.01 -11.92 -11.38
C PHE A 88 -8.84 -11.13 -12.67
N ASP A 89 -9.57 -11.50 -13.72
CA ASP A 89 -9.65 -10.70 -14.95
C ASP A 89 -10.56 -9.47 -14.78
N ALA A 90 -10.65 -8.64 -15.81
CA ALA A 90 -11.44 -7.40 -15.79
C ALA A 90 -12.95 -7.65 -15.49
N SER A 91 -13.47 -8.85 -15.73
CA SER A 91 -14.85 -9.22 -15.41
C SER A 91 -15.03 -9.69 -13.97
N GLY A 92 -13.94 -9.82 -13.20
CA GLY A 92 -13.94 -10.38 -11.86
C GLY A 92 -13.94 -11.90 -11.79
N LYS A 93 -13.70 -12.59 -12.91
CA LYS A 93 -13.55 -14.04 -12.95
C LYS A 93 -12.16 -14.43 -12.45
N LEU A 94 -12.09 -15.43 -11.57
CA LEU A 94 -10.81 -15.99 -11.11
C LEU A 94 -10.06 -16.64 -12.27
N VAL A 95 -8.83 -16.18 -12.53
CA VAL A 95 -7.93 -16.69 -13.56
C VAL A 95 -7.00 -17.76 -13.00
N THR A 96 -6.39 -17.48 -11.85
CA THR A 96 -5.48 -18.41 -11.17
C THR A 96 -5.43 -18.12 -9.67
N SER A 97 -5.00 -19.12 -8.89
CA SER A 97 -4.69 -18.95 -7.47
C SER A 97 -3.59 -19.93 -7.04
N PHE A 98 -2.71 -19.49 -6.12
CA PHE A 98 -1.59 -20.28 -5.66
C PHE A 98 -1.10 -19.88 -4.25
N GLY A 99 -0.02 -20.53 -3.78
CA GLY A 99 0.57 -20.30 -2.47
C GLY A 99 -0.11 -21.07 -1.34
N ALA A 100 -0.98 -22.05 -1.66
CA ALA A 100 -1.66 -22.89 -0.67
C ALA A 100 -0.66 -23.60 0.25
N GLY A 101 -0.88 -23.52 1.56
CA GLY A 101 -0.03 -24.15 2.57
C GLY A 101 1.37 -23.53 2.72
N MET A 102 1.73 -22.52 1.93
CA MET A 102 3.08 -21.92 1.95
C MET A 102 3.22 -20.72 2.89
N ILE A 103 2.15 -20.00 3.11
CA ILE A 103 2.09 -18.71 3.80
C ILE A 103 1.47 -18.89 5.18
N ASN A 104 1.99 -18.19 6.15
CA ASN A 104 1.47 -18.16 7.52
C ASN A 104 0.63 -16.90 7.77
N TRP A 105 1.19 -15.72 7.51
CA TRP A 105 0.52 -14.45 7.78
C TRP A 105 0.68 -13.47 6.62
N PRO A 106 -0.20 -13.55 5.61
CA PRO A 106 -0.20 -12.66 4.46
C PRO A 106 -0.17 -11.18 4.85
N HIS A 107 0.70 -10.36 4.19
CA HIS A 107 0.76 -8.93 4.46
C HIS A 107 0.87 -8.09 3.19
N GLY A 108 2.02 -7.88 2.57
CA GLY A 108 2.19 -7.07 1.37
C GLY A 108 2.14 -7.88 0.08
N LEU A 109 1.72 -7.23 -1.02
CA LEU A 109 1.73 -7.78 -2.36
C LEU A 109 2.15 -6.71 -3.36
N PHE A 110 2.99 -7.09 -4.33
CA PHE A 110 3.41 -6.26 -5.46
C PHE A 110 3.50 -7.09 -6.74
N ALA A 111 2.90 -6.62 -7.84
CA ALA A 111 3.03 -7.20 -9.17
C ALA A 111 4.12 -6.45 -9.94
N ASP A 112 5.21 -7.14 -10.32
CA ASP A 112 6.30 -6.50 -11.05
C ASP A 112 6.01 -6.39 -12.56
N ARG A 113 6.79 -5.54 -13.23
CA ARG A 113 6.66 -5.31 -14.68
C ARG A 113 6.88 -6.55 -15.54
N ASP A 114 7.58 -7.56 -15.01
CA ASP A 114 7.86 -8.81 -15.70
C ASP A 114 6.71 -9.81 -15.53
N GLY A 115 5.69 -9.45 -14.73
CA GLY A 115 4.50 -10.25 -14.43
C GLY A 115 4.69 -11.23 -13.30
N ASN A 116 5.74 -11.07 -12.49
CA ASN A 116 5.91 -11.85 -11.28
C ASN A 116 5.17 -11.19 -10.11
N VAL A 117 4.82 -11.99 -9.12
CA VAL A 117 4.12 -11.54 -7.91
C VAL A 117 5.05 -11.72 -6.72
N TRP A 118 5.26 -10.62 -6.01
CA TRP A 118 6.00 -10.59 -4.77
C TRP A 118 5.03 -10.49 -3.61
N VAL A 119 5.25 -11.28 -2.56
CA VAL A 119 4.43 -11.23 -1.36
C VAL A 119 5.31 -11.28 -0.11
N THR A 120 4.80 -10.67 0.96
CA THR A 120 5.41 -10.81 2.28
C THR A 120 4.60 -11.76 3.15
N ASP A 121 5.30 -12.67 3.85
CA ASP A 121 4.77 -13.48 4.94
C ASP A 121 5.27 -12.89 6.26
N GLY A 122 4.44 -12.04 6.90
CA GLY A 122 4.90 -11.13 7.95
C GLY A 122 5.26 -11.80 9.25
N ARG A 123 4.49 -12.81 9.70
CA ARG A 123 4.67 -13.41 11.03
C ARG A 123 5.05 -14.87 10.96
N GLY A 124 5.97 -15.25 11.83
CA GLY A 124 6.43 -16.63 11.98
C GLY A 124 5.41 -17.55 12.63
N GLY A 125 5.46 -18.81 12.22
CA GLY A 125 4.67 -19.91 12.76
C GLY A 125 4.89 -21.17 11.95
N ASN A 126 5.05 -22.33 12.61
CA ASN A 126 5.20 -23.63 11.97
C ASN A 126 6.31 -23.67 10.88
N GLY A 127 7.45 -23.00 11.14
CA GLY A 127 8.58 -22.95 10.21
C GLY A 127 8.36 -22.08 8.98
N LYS A 128 7.37 -21.17 8.99
CA LYS A 128 7.03 -20.21 7.93
C LYS A 128 7.04 -18.79 8.46
N GLY A 129 6.87 -17.82 7.57
CA GLY A 129 6.84 -16.40 7.91
C GLY A 129 8.21 -15.74 8.00
N HIS A 130 8.22 -14.44 8.23
CA HIS A 130 9.40 -13.58 8.18
C HIS A 130 10.14 -13.66 6.86
N THR A 131 9.41 -13.84 5.75
CA THR A 131 9.96 -14.00 4.40
C THR A 131 9.29 -13.08 3.39
N VAL A 132 10.03 -12.80 2.32
CA VAL A 132 9.50 -12.24 1.08
C VAL A 132 9.65 -13.29 -0.01
N ILE A 133 8.58 -13.59 -0.72
CA ILE A 133 8.56 -14.65 -1.73
C ILE A 133 8.18 -14.04 -3.08
N LYS A 134 8.99 -14.34 -4.10
CA LYS A 134 8.69 -14.02 -5.50
C LYS A 134 8.13 -15.24 -6.19
N PHE A 135 6.96 -15.09 -6.80
CA PHE A 135 6.32 -16.10 -7.64
C PHE A 135 6.30 -15.66 -9.11
N SER A 136 6.36 -16.59 -10.03
CA SER A 136 5.92 -16.38 -11.40
C SER A 136 4.38 -16.23 -11.46
N SER A 137 3.86 -15.73 -12.57
CA SER A 137 2.41 -15.54 -12.77
C SER A 137 1.58 -16.84 -12.71
N ASP A 138 2.22 -17.99 -12.84
CA ASP A 138 1.62 -19.33 -12.73
C ASP A 138 1.84 -19.99 -11.35
N GLY A 139 2.45 -19.25 -10.40
CA GLY A 139 2.60 -19.68 -9.01
C GLY A 139 3.85 -20.49 -8.68
N LYS A 140 4.83 -20.56 -9.60
CA LYS A 140 6.13 -21.17 -9.29
C LYS A 140 6.96 -20.22 -8.42
N VAL A 141 7.52 -20.71 -7.31
CA VAL A 141 8.47 -19.95 -6.51
C VAL A 141 9.74 -19.70 -7.29
N LEU A 142 10.09 -18.43 -7.49
CA LEU A 142 11.31 -18.00 -8.17
C LEU A 142 12.40 -17.62 -7.17
N MET A 143 12.00 -17.05 -6.02
CA MET A 143 12.94 -16.61 -4.98
C MET A 143 12.24 -16.58 -3.63
N THR A 144 12.99 -16.86 -2.58
CA THR A 144 12.60 -16.62 -1.18
C THR A 144 13.73 -15.85 -0.50
N LEU A 145 13.39 -14.72 0.09
CA LEU A 145 14.30 -13.90 0.90
C LEU A 145 13.89 -14.03 2.37
N GLY A 146 14.88 -14.01 3.26
CA GLY A 146 14.69 -14.29 4.68
C GLY A 146 14.80 -15.79 5.00
N LYS A 147 14.84 -16.10 6.28
CA LYS A 147 14.85 -17.48 6.79
C LYS A 147 13.45 -17.84 7.29
N PRO A 148 12.76 -18.81 6.67
CA PRO A 148 11.41 -19.16 7.06
C PRO A 148 11.29 -19.45 8.55
N GLY A 149 10.36 -18.77 9.23
CA GLY A 149 10.09 -18.90 10.67
C GLY A 149 11.09 -18.20 11.59
N VAL A 150 12.10 -17.52 11.05
CA VAL A 150 13.16 -16.86 11.84
C VAL A 150 13.04 -15.35 11.73
N ALA A 151 12.60 -14.69 12.81
CA ALA A 151 12.65 -13.24 12.92
C ALA A 151 14.07 -12.74 13.20
N GLY A 152 14.47 -11.61 12.60
CA GLY A 152 15.77 -11.01 12.88
C GLY A 152 16.04 -9.76 12.07
N ASP A 153 17.02 -8.98 12.53
CA ASP A 153 17.47 -7.73 11.90
C ASP A 153 18.82 -7.93 11.15
N GLY A 154 19.22 -9.20 10.94
CA GLY A 154 20.43 -9.55 10.21
C GLY A 154 20.28 -9.41 8.69
N PRO A 155 21.38 -9.51 7.94
CA PRO A 155 21.37 -9.27 6.49
C PRO A 155 20.55 -10.30 5.69
N ASP A 156 20.25 -11.44 6.27
CA ASP A 156 19.51 -12.56 5.66
C ASP A 156 18.23 -12.93 6.41
N THR A 157 17.75 -12.04 7.27
CA THR A 157 16.51 -12.21 8.05
C THR A 157 15.62 -10.98 7.96
N PHE A 158 14.34 -11.16 8.22
CA PHE A 158 13.36 -10.08 8.37
C PHE A 158 12.66 -10.18 9.72
N ASN A 159 12.26 -9.03 10.25
CA ASN A 159 11.37 -8.95 11.39
C ASN A 159 10.05 -8.32 10.95
N VAL A 160 9.03 -9.16 10.73
CA VAL A 160 7.69 -8.75 10.26
C VAL A 160 7.76 -7.91 8.97
N PRO A 161 8.22 -8.46 7.83
CA PRO A 161 8.20 -7.73 6.57
C PRO A 161 6.74 -7.40 6.21
N SER A 162 6.46 -6.10 6.06
CA SER A 162 5.08 -5.62 5.89
C SER A 162 4.70 -5.35 4.44
N ASP A 163 5.68 -5.06 3.60
CA ASP A 163 5.43 -4.77 2.20
C ASP A 163 6.66 -5.07 1.33
N VAL A 164 6.49 -4.99 0.01
CA VAL A 164 7.55 -5.13 -0.97
C VAL A 164 7.30 -4.16 -2.12
N LEU A 165 8.33 -3.48 -2.55
CA LEU A 165 8.31 -2.59 -3.70
C LEU A 165 9.50 -2.90 -4.60
N VAL A 166 9.26 -3.04 -5.89
CA VAL A 166 10.31 -3.19 -6.91
C VAL A 166 10.36 -1.91 -7.76
N ALA A 167 11.48 -1.19 -7.65
CA ALA A 167 11.68 0.04 -8.42
C ALA A 167 11.89 -0.26 -9.92
N PRO A 168 11.73 0.74 -10.81
CA PRO A 168 11.92 0.56 -12.24
C PRO A 168 13.30 0.05 -12.68
N ASN A 169 14.33 0.30 -11.90
CA ASN A 169 15.70 -0.18 -12.13
C ASN A 169 15.95 -1.61 -11.58
N GLY A 170 14.92 -2.25 -10.99
CA GLY A 170 15.01 -3.58 -10.37
C GLY A 170 15.39 -3.58 -8.90
N ASP A 171 15.71 -2.43 -8.30
CA ASP A 171 15.97 -2.34 -6.87
C ASP A 171 14.72 -2.72 -6.07
N THR A 172 14.89 -3.53 -5.04
CA THR A 172 13.80 -3.96 -4.17
C THR A 172 13.89 -3.28 -2.81
N ARG A 173 12.73 -2.92 -2.25
CA ARG A 173 12.57 -2.34 -0.91
C ARG A 173 11.60 -3.20 -0.11
N PHE A 174 11.96 -3.45 1.13
CA PHE A 174 11.18 -4.27 2.06
C PHE A 174 10.97 -3.49 3.35
N PRO A 175 9.86 -2.74 3.47
CA PRO A 175 9.48 -2.17 4.76
C PRO A 175 9.27 -3.29 5.77
N VAL A 176 9.84 -3.14 6.95
CA VAL A 176 9.67 -4.06 8.07
C VAL A 176 8.80 -3.39 9.13
N GLY A 177 7.74 -4.09 9.57
CA GLY A 177 6.93 -3.67 10.69
C GLY A 177 7.74 -3.81 11.98
N ARG A 178 7.65 -2.83 12.89
CA ARG A 178 8.03 -3.05 14.29
C ARG A 178 6.77 -3.48 15.02
N GLU A 179 6.79 -4.63 15.66
CA GLU A 179 5.77 -4.93 16.66
C GLU A 179 5.96 -3.95 17.82
N ILE A 180 4.90 -3.20 18.16
CA ILE A 180 4.83 -2.32 19.31
C ILE A 180 4.32 -3.16 20.48
#